data_6ffc7fc13a36f1a17f5c7418a3a047f7
#
_entry.id   6ffc7fc13a36f1a17f5c7418a3a047f7
#
_cell.length_a   1.000
_cell.length_b   1.000
_cell.length_c   1.000
_cell.angle_alpha   90.00
_cell.angle_beta   90.00
_cell.angle_gamma   90.00
#
_symmetry.space_group_name_H-M   'P 1'
#
loop_
_entity.id
_entity.type
_entity.pdbx_description
1 polymer ?
#
loop_
_entity_poly.entity_id
_entity_poly.type
_entity_poly.pdbx_seq_one_letter_code
_entity_poly.pdbx_strand_id
1 'polypeptide(L)'
;MIESLIADVSNLTLQQLFEILIRKAGILSYIMNSPGKIALMQMLTAFFNFIKEETARDPYLQLSGFVQIIDLMEKEGIALPLVEVSGNDLAVNLLTAHGSKGLEFSHVFFAGLNAHLWEKKRKPVGGYKLPDTLFNAASDAEGEEELRRLFYVALTRAEKDLTLSFTQFRKDGKEAEPSQYLAELQDVHAFPVEKVAVSAEEMFEFDQLQFNALAPEIERAEEDFITMQLSKFVMNVTALNNYLDCPLGFYYKNLVRIPSGKNEAAEFGSAIHYAVEKLFTRMKENGDRFPAKEVVIEDFKWYMNRHRENFTREAFNRRMEYGEETLNNYYDTYIDQWNKIVLVERNIRNVVVDGVPLKGKLDKLEFNGREVNVVDYKSGNIDNAKSKLEPPNDKQPNGGDYWRQAVFYKLLVENAAQKDWTVVSTEFDFVEPDKNKKYQKRKIVISPADTETVRQQVASTWTKIQDREFYTGCGKEECHWCNFIKDNNLAIALHELEEAEEE
;
A
#
# COMPACT_ATOMS: atom_id res chain seq x y z
N MET A 1 3.61 27.47 -15.37
CA MET A 1 3.07 26.38 -14.54
C MET A 1 1.55 26.32 -14.60
N ILE A 2 0.80 27.33 -14.17
CA ILE A 2 -0.69 27.29 -14.15
C ILE A 2 -1.26 27.08 -15.56
N GLU A 3 -0.79 27.79 -16.57
CA GLU A 3 -1.22 27.62 -17.97
C GLU A 3 -1.00 26.18 -18.49
N SER A 4 0.15 25.58 -18.14
CA SER A 4 0.43 24.18 -18.49
C SER A 4 -0.53 23.22 -17.78
N LEU A 5 -0.85 23.44 -16.49
CA LEU A 5 -1.81 22.63 -15.75
C LEU A 5 -3.23 22.77 -16.30
N ILE A 6 -3.64 23.98 -16.70
CA ILE A 6 -4.96 24.21 -17.33
C ILE A 6 -5.08 23.43 -18.64
N ALA A 7 -4.03 23.44 -19.47
CA ALA A 7 -4.01 22.66 -20.71
C ALA A 7 -4.07 21.13 -20.46
N ASP A 8 -3.48 20.68 -19.37
CA ASP A 8 -3.43 19.27 -18.99
C ASP A 8 -4.77 18.74 -18.43
N VAL A 9 -5.61 19.60 -17.81
CA VAL A 9 -6.88 19.20 -17.14
C VAL A 9 -7.80 18.38 -18.05
N SER A 10 -7.89 18.72 -19.33
CA SER A 10 -8.78 18.04 -20.29
C SER A 10 -8.26 16.68 -20.76
N ASN A 11 -6.97 16.41 -20.60
CA ASN A 11 -6.29 15.27 -21.19
C ASN A 11 -5.79 14.26 -20.16
N LEU A 12 -6.01 14.50 -18.88
CA LEU A 12 -5.55 13.65 -17.78
C LEU A 12 -6.71 13.21 -16.93
N THR A 13 -6.55 12.05 -16.27
CA THR A 13 -7.45 11.68 -15.17
C THR A 13 -7.17 12.56 -13.96
N LEU A 14 -8.13 12.66 -13.03
CA LEU A 14 -7.96 13.48 -11.82
C LEU A 14 -6.74 13.00 -10.99
N GLN A 15 -6.48 11.69 -10.93
CA GLN A 15 -5.33 11.12 -10.26
C GLN A 15 -4.00 11.54 -10.92
N GLN A 16 -3.92 11.50 -12.25
CA GLN A 16 -2.75 11.93 -13.01
C GLN A 16 -2.52 13.45 -12.89
N LEU A 17 -3.59 14.23 -12.95
CA LEU A 17 -3.54 15.67 -12.74
C LEU A 17 -2.96 16.03 -11.36
N PHE A 18 -3.42 15.33 -10.33
CA PHE A 18 -2.91 15.53 -8.97
C PHE A 18 -1.43 15.13 -8.85
N GLU A 19 -1.01 14.02 -9.43
CA GLU A 19 0.40 13.61 -9.45
C GLU A 19 1.29 14.67 -10.13
N ILE A 20 0.83 15.24 -11.24
CA ILE A 20 1.56 16.31 -11.93
C ILE A 20 1.56 17.59 -11.08
N LEU A 21 0.44 17.91 -10.43
CA LEU A 21 0.32 19.07 -9.56
C LEU A 21 1.32 19.04 -8.40
N ILE A 22 1.39 17.93 -7.65
CA ILE A 22 2.30 17.81 -6.51
C ILE A 22 3.78 17.94 -6.90
N ARG A 23 4.11 17.51 -8.12
CA ARG A 23 5.49 17.64 -8.66
C ARG A 23 5.76 19.05 -9.18
N LYS A 24 4.92 19.57 -10.08
CA LYS A 24 5.13 20.88 -10.72
C LYS A 24 4.97 22.06 -9.75
N ALA A 25 4.08 21.95 -8.75
CA ALA A 25 3.89 22.99 -7.75
C ALA A 25 4.94 22.95 -6.61
N GLY A 26 5.89 22.03 -6.65
CA GLY A 26 6.93 21.91 -5.63
C GLY A 26 6.45 21.39 -4.28
N ILE A 27 5.22 20.84 -4.21
CA ILE A 27 4.66 20.29 -2.95
C ILE A 27 5.52 19.13 -2.46
N LEU A 28 5.89 18.22 -3.35
CA LEU A 28 6.72 17.08 -3.01
C LEU A 28 8.11 17.52 -2.52
N SER A 29 8.71 18.50 -3.21
CA SER A 29 9.98 19.12 -2.79
C SER A 29 9.86 19.76 -1.41
N TYR A 30 8.79 20.54 -1.17
CA TYR A 30 8.53 21.12 0.15
C TYR A 30 8.41 20.05 1.24
N ILE A 31 7.65 19.00 1.01
CA ILE A 31 7.49 17.89 1.95
C ILE A 31 8.85 17.26 2.28
N MET A 32 9.64 16.94 1.26
CA MET A 32 10.92 16.26 1.43
C MET A 32 11.97 17.10 2.17
N ASN A 33 11.89 18.43 2.06
CA ASN A 33 12.76 19.38 2.78
C ASN A 33 12.21 19.77 4.16
N SER A 34 11.01 19.29 4.52
CA SER A 34 10.37 19.68 5.78
C SER A 34 10.78 18.78 6.93
N PRO A 35 10.93 19.33 8.15
CA PRO A 35 11.24 18.52 9.34
C PRO A 35 10.21 17.40 9.62
N GLY A 36 8.94 17.59 9.29
CA GLY A 36 7.88 16.60 9.46
C GLY A 36 7.57 15.80 8.17
N LYS A 37 8.57 15.50 7.33
CA LYS A 37 8.37 14.88 6.00
C LYS A 37 7.53 13.62 6.00
N ILE A 38 7.66 12.76 7.00
CA ILE A 38 6.87 11.51 7.09
C ILE A 38 5.39 11.82 7.35
N ALA A 39 5.08 12.69 8.33
CA ALA A 39 3.70 13.08 8.62
C ALA A 39 3.05 13.79 7.43
N LEU A 40 3.77 14.70 6.77
CA LEU A 40 3.30 15.38 5.57
C LEU A 40 3.10 14.41 4.40
N MET A 41 3.96 13.40 4.25
CA MET A 41 3.80 12.34 3.24
C MET A 41 2.58 11.47 3.53
N GLN A 42 2.29 11.18 4.80
CA GLN A 42 1.07 10.46 5.21
C GLN A 42 -0.18 11.28 4.88
N MET A 43 -0.17 12.59 5.14
CA MET A 43 -1.27 13.49 4.75
C MET A 43 -1.48 13.50 3.24
N LEU A 44 -0.40 13.61 2.47
CA LEU A 44 -0.44 13.57 1.01
C LEU A 44 -1.01 12.23 0.52
N THR A 45 -0.59 11.12 1.12
CA THR A 45 -1.07 9.78 0.79
C THR A 45 -2.55 9.60 1.13
N ALA A 46 -3.01 10.09 2.29
CA ALA A 46 -4.41 10.07 2.69
C ALA A 46 -5.27 10.86 1.71
N PHE A 47 -4.83 12.06 1.32
CA PHE A 47 -5.53 12.87 0.34
C PHE A 47 -5.58 12.23 -1.05
N PHE A 48 -4.48 11.62 -1.48
CA PHE A 48 -4.45 10.89 -2.76
C PHE A 48 -5.35 9.65 -2.76
N ASN A 49 -5.42 8.93 -1.65
CA ASN A 49 -6.34 7.81 -1.50
C ASN A 49 -7.79 8.29 -1.55
N PHE A 50 -8.11 9.43 -0.95
CA PHE A 50 -9.42 10.05 -1.07
C PHE A 50 -9.78 10.37 -2.53
N ILE A 51 -8.85 10.94 -3.32
CA ILE A 51 -9.05 11.15 -4.75
C ILE A 51 -9.35 9.82 -5.47
N LYS A 52 -8.62 8.75 -5.14
CA LYS A 52 -8.85 7.41 -5.72
C LYS A 52 -10.25 6.88 -5.38
N GLU A 53 -10.68 7.03 -4.14
CA GLU A 53 -12.00 6.59 -3.69
C GLU A 53 -13.11 7.36 -4.39
N GLU A 54 -13.02 8.68 -4.48
CA GLU A 54 -14.04 9.50 -5.14
C GLU A 54 -14.07 9.24 -6.65
N THR A 55 -12.93 9.06 -7.31
CA THR A 55 -12.88 8.69 -8.72
C THR A 55 -13.36 7.28 -8.99
N ALA A 56 -13.21 6.34 -8.04
CA ALA A 56 -13.78 5.00 -8.14
C ALA A 56 -15.32 4.99 -7.95
N ARG A 57 -15.87 5.95 -7.16
CA ARG A 57 -17.33 6.14 -7.01
C ARG A 57 -17.95 6.78 -8.24
N ASP A 58 -17.31 7.83 -8.74
CA ASP A 58 -17.69 8.51 -9.98
C ASP A 58 -16.51 8.54 -10.97
N PRO A 59 -16.43 7.57 -11.90
CA PRO A 59 -15.35 7.50 -12.90
C PRO A 59 -15.32 8.68 -13.88
N TYR A 60 -16.32 9.54 -13.87
CA TYR A 60 -16.41 10.76 -14.70
C TYR A 60 -16.16 12.04 -13.90
N LEU A 61 -15.79 11.91 -12.64
CA LEU A 61 -15.53 13.04 -11.75
C LEU A 61 -14.43 13.93 -12.34
N GLN A 62 -14.80 15.19 -12.59
CA GLN A 62 -13.87 16.21 -13.07
C GLN A 62 -13.36 17.08 -11.92
N LEU A 63 -12.30 17.85 -12.18
CA LEU A 63 -11.70 18.74 -11.19
C LEU A 63 -12.72 19.66 -10.51
N SER A 64 -13.65 20.24 -11.29
CA SER A 64 -14.69 21.14 -10.74
C SER A 64 -15.62 20.44 -9.75
N GLY A 65 -16.03 19.22 -10.07
CA GLY A 65 -16.85 18.39 -9.17
C GLY A 65 -16.08 17.98 -7.92
N PHE A 66 -14.80 17.64 -8.06
CA PHE A 66 -13.96 17.28 -6.93
C PHE A 66 -13.74 18.48 -5.98
N VAL A 67 -13.50 19.68 -6.52
CA VAL A 67 -13.40 20.91 -5.71
C VAL A 67 -14.69 21.17 -4.93
N GLN A 68 -15.87 20.96 -5.55
CA GLN A 68 -17.15 21.08 -4.85
C GLN A 68 -17.29 20.08 -3.69
N ILE A 69 -16.76 18.88 -3.82
CA ILE A 69 -16.75 17.89 -2.72
C ILE A 69 -15.88 18.42 -1.57
N ILE A 70 -14.68 18.95 -1.86
CA ILE A 70 -13.80 19.52 -0.85
C ILE A 70 -14.46 20.72 -0.16
N ASP A 71 -15.05 21.65 -0.92
CA ASP A 71 -15.76 22.82 -0.38
C ASP A 71 -16.91 22.40 0.56
N LEU A 72 -17.63 21.33 0.19
CA LEU A 72 -18.71 20.80 1.02
C LEU A 72 -18.15 20.16 2.31
N MET A 73 -17.06 19.40 2.21
CA MET A 73 -16.41 18.79 3.38
C MET A 73 -15.92 19.87 4.35
N GLU A 74 -15.29 20.94 3.83
CA GLU A 74 -14.84 22.08 4.65
C GLU A 74 -16.02 22.76 5.35
N LYS A 75 -17.09 23.02 4.61
CA LYS A 75 -18.32 23.64 5.15
C LYS A 75 -18.97 22.82 6.26
N GLU A 76 -19.00 21.49 6.09
CA GLU A 76 -19.62 20.56 7.05
C GLU A 76 -18.64 20.08 8.13
N GLY A 77 -17.39 20.54 8.11
CA GLY A 77 -16.35 20.17 9.08
C GLY A 77 -15.94 18.71 9.01
N ILE A 78 -16.03 18.10 7.83
CA ILE A 78 -15.64 16.69 7.61
C ILE A 78 -14.14 16.65 7.34
N ALA A 79 -13.39 16.06 8.27
CA ALA A 79 -11.95 15.85 8.12
C ALA A 79 -11.66 14.50 7.44
N LEU A 80 -10.59 14.45 6.64
CA LEU A 80 -10.06 13.20 6.14
C LEU A 80 -9.34 12.45 7.27
N PRO A 81 -9.67 11.17 7.51
CA PRO A 81 -8.94 10.38 8.49
C PRO A 81 -7.49 10.20 8.03
N LEU A 82 -6.55 10.64 8.84
CA LEU A 82 -5.16 10.24 8.67
C LEU A 82 -5.04 8.78 9.08
N VAL A 83 -4.65 7.93 8.15
CA VAL A 83 -4.22 6.58 8.48
C VAL A 83 -2.81 6.73 9.07
N GLU A 84 -2.75 6.96 10.36
CA GLU A 84 -1.49 6.80 11.06
C GLU A 84 -1.07 5.34 10.89
N VAL A 85 0.08 5.12 10.28
CA VAL A 85 0.75 3.83 10.33
C VAL A 85 1.36 3.73 11.72
N SER A 86 0.49 3.69 12.72
CA SER A 86 0.83 3.39 14.09
C SER A 86 1.00 1.88 14.21
N GLY A 87 2.19 1.42 14.17
CA GLY A 87 2.53 0.02 14.28
C GLY A 87 3.97 -0.15 14.68
N ASN A 88 4.38 0.54 15.73
CA ASN A 88 5.55 0.13 16.46
C ASN A 88 5.04 -0.82 17.57
N ASP A 89 5.27 -2.13 17.42
CA ASP A 89 4.94 -3.13 18.44
C ASP A 89 5.67 -2.86 19.77
N LEU A 90 6.62 -1.92 19.78
CA LEU A 90 7.40 -1.46 20.94
C LEU A 90 6.95 -0.09 21.46
N ALA A 91 5.92 0.54 20.89
CA ALA A 91 5.43 1.85 21.29
C ALA A 91 4.14 1.74 22.11
N VAL A 92 3.88 2.77 22.95
CA VAL A 92 2.59 2.93 23.63
C VAL A 92 1.55 3.38 22.60
N ASN A 93 0.48 2.59 22.43
CA ASN A 93 -0.62 2.91 21.53
C ASN A 93 -1.67 3.75 22.24
N LEU A 94 -1.89 5.01 21.83
CA LEU A 94 -2.96 5.86 22.31
C LEU A 94 -4.18 5.71 21.42
N LEU A 95 -5.26 5.17 21.97
CA LEU A 95 -6.47 4.85 21.23
C LEU A 95 -7.72 5.34 21.97
N THR A 96 -8.77 5.63 21.22
CA THR A 96 -10.11 5.77 21.82
C THR A 96 -10.71 4.39 22.06
N ALA A 97 -11.70 4.29 22.96
CA ALA A 97 -12.40 3.04 23.20
C ALA A 97 -13.04 2.46 21.90
N HIS A 98 -13.55 3.31 21.00
CA HIS A 98 -14.01 2.89 19.67
C HIS A 98 -12.88 2.39 18.78
N GLY A 99 -11.76 3.09 18.79
CA GLY A 99 -10.58 2.74 17.96
C GLY A 99 -9.88 1.44 18.40
N SER A 100 -10.11 0.99 19.64
CA SER A 100 -9.54 -0.26 20.16
C SER A 100 -10.32 -1.52 19.74
N LYS A 101 -11.50 -1.37 19.08
CA LYS A 101 -12.31 -2.51 18.66
C LYS A 101 -11.57 -3.41 17.70
N GLY A 102 -11.45 -4.70 18.04
CA GLY A 102 -10.77 -5.70 17.22
C GLY A 102 -9.26 -5.78 17.41
N LEU A 103 -8.68 -4.96 18.30
CA LEU A 103 -7.27 -5.01 18.69
C LEU A 103 -7.14 -5.68 20.08
N GLU A 104 -5.97 -6.23 20.39
CA GLU A 104 -5.64 -6.82 21.69
C GLU A 104 -4.22 -6.38 22.09
N PHE A 105 -4.02 -6.14 23.39
CA PHE A 105 -2.76 -5.63 23.92
C PHE A 105 -2.42 -6.35 25.22
N SER A 106 -1.15 -6.65 25.44
CA SER A 106 -0.70 -7.33 26.67
C SER A 106 -1.01 -6.53 27.93
N HIS A 107 -0.89 -5.19 27.88
CA HIS A 107 -1.18 -4.27 28.97
C HIS A 107 -2.06 -3.14 28.48
N VAL A 108 -3.15 -2.84 29.18
CA VAL A 108 -4.08 -1.76 28.85
C VAL A 108 -4.21 -0.80 30.04
N PHE A 109 -3.97 0.48 29.80
CA PHE A 109 -4.26 1.58 30.72
C PHE A 109 -5.52 2.29 30.23
N PHE A 110 -6.64 2.01 30.88
CA PHE A 110 -7.91 2.62 30.51
C PHE A 110 -8.14 3.84 31.41
N ALA A 111 -7.78 5.01 30.88
CA ALA A 111 -7.76 6.26 31.63
C ALA A 111 -9.03 7.09 31.41
N GLY A 112 -9.30 8.03 32.34
CA GLY A 112 -10.40 8.98 32.24
C GLY A 112 -11.77 8.39 32.48
N LEU A 113 -11.89 7.44 33.41
CA LEU A 113 -13.16 6.78 33.77
C LEU A 113 -14.01 7.63 34.71
N ASN A 114 -14.19 8.90 34.36
CA ASN A 114 -15.00 9.85 35.11
C ASN A 114 -16.44 9.94 34.57
N ALA A 115 -17.41 10.13 35.44
CA ALA A 115 -18.82 10.24 35.09
C ALA A 115 -19.10 11.29 33.98
N HIS A 116 -18.48 12.45 34.08
CA HIS A 116 -18.68 13.53 33.12
C HIS A 116 -18.16 13.22 31.69
N LEU A 117 -17.29 12.23 31.52
CA LEU A 117 -16.78 11.76 30.21
C LEU A 117 -17.60 10.60 29.66
N TRP A 118 -18.12 9.72 30.53
CA TRP A 118 -18.79 8.49 30.15
C TRP A 118 -20.31 8.53 30.24
N GLU A 119 -20.89 9.51 30.95
CA GLU A 119 -22.33 9.66 31.07
C GLU A 119 -22.84 10.70 30.08
N LYS A 120 -23.98 10.41 29.45
CA LYS A 120 -24.60 11.32 28.49
C LYS A 120 -24.92 12.67 29.14
N LYS A 121 -24.38 13.76 28.65
CA LYS A 121 -24.90 15.10 28.93
C LYS A 121 -26.30 15.20 28.33
N ARG A 122 -27.29 15.65 29.11
CA ARG A 122 -28.62 16.02 28.59
C ARG A 122 -28.43 16.98 27.40
N LYS A 123 -28.93 16.58 26.25
CA LYS A 123 -28.88 17.46 25.05
C LYS A 123 -29.63 18.76 25.37
N PRO A 124 -29.13 19.94 24.96
CA PRO A 124 -29.91 21.17 25.07
C PRO A 124 -31.24 20.98 24.32
N VAL A 125 -32.34 21.32 24.97
CA VAL A 125 -33.68 21.28 24.37
C VAL A 125 -33.78 22.48 23.44
N GLY A 126 -33.38 22.31 22.17
CA GLY A 126 -33.39 23.38 21.16
C GLY A 126 -32.92 22.88 19.82
N GLY A 127 -33.80 22.21 19.09
CA GLY A 127 -33.58 21.79 17.70
C GLY A 127 -34.86 21.21 17.11
N TYR A 128 -35.04 21.33 15.81
CA TYR A 128 -36.17 20.77 15.08
C TYR A 128 -36.16 19.24 15.27
N LYS A 129 -37.22 18.70 15.90
CA LYS A 129 -37.43 17.26 16.01
C LYS A 129 -38.04 16.77 14.69
N LEU A 130 -37.30 15.95 13.98
CA LEU A 130 -37.89 15.16 12.89
C LEU A 130 -38.92 14.19 13.45
N PRO A 131 -39.96 13.89 12.69
CA PRO A 131 -41.01 12.93 13.14
C PRO A 131 -40.41 11.55 13.41
N ASP A 132 -40.76 10.92 14.50
CA ASP A 132 -40.29 9.59 14.95
C ASP A 132 -40.58 8.46 13.94
N THR A 133 -41.40 8.74 12.92
CA THR A 133 -41.72 7.82 11.81
C THR A 133 -40.59 7.73 10.76
N LEU A 134 -39.63 8.65 10.76
CA LEU A 134 -38.52 8.66 9.79
C LEU A 134 -37.22 8.04 10.34
N PHE A 135 -37.07 8.02 11.65
CA PHE A 135 -35.93 7.39 12.32
C PHE A 135 -36.42 6.78 13.63
N ASN A 136 -36.10 5.52 13.92
CA ASN A 136 -36.21 5.00 15.27
C ASN A 136 -35.27 5.84 16.15
N ALA A 137 -35.80 6.81 16.87
CA ALA A 137 -35.06 7.50 17.91
C ALA A 137 -34.66 6.45 18.94
N ALA A 138 -33.36 6.13 19.01
CA ALA A 138 -32.83 5.28 20.05
C ALA A 138 -33.28 5.84 21.38
N SER A 139 -33.97 5.04 22.22
CA SER A 139 -34.38 5.45 23.55
C SER A 139 -33.13 5.83 24.38
N ASP A 140 -33.27 6.70 25.38
CA ASP A 140 -32.11 7.04 26.25
C ASP A 140 -31.50 5.78 26.87
N ALA A 141 -32.31 4.75 27.14
CA ALA A 141 -31.86 3.43 27.60
C ALA A 141 -30.99 2.68 26.57
N GLU A 142 -31.29 2.77 25.26
CA GLU A 142 -30.44 2.17 24.22
C GLU A 142 -29.06 2.84 24.13
N GLY A 143 -28.99 4.14 24.37
CA GLY A 143 -27.75 4.87 24.36
C GLY A 143 -26.84 4.60 25.57
N GLU A 144 -27.42 4.32 26.74
CA GLU A 144 -26.65 3.88 27.92
C GLU A 144 -26.13 2.46 27.74
N GLU A 145 -26.95 1.60 27.16
CA GLU A 145 -26.55 0.23 26.84
C GLU A 145 -25.44 0.19 25.78
N GLU A 146 -25.44 1.09 24.81
CA GLU A 146 -24.36 1.22 23.82
C GLU A 146 -23.04 1.64 24.48
N LEU A 147 -23.07 2.61 25.39
CA LEU A 147 -21.89 3.02 26.17
C LEU A 147 -21.38 1.89 27.08
N ARG A 148 -22.27 1.11 27.68
CA ARG A 148 -21.93 -0.08 28.48
C ARG A 148 -21.23 -1.13 27.64
N ARG A 149 -21.71 -1.40 26.42
CA ARG A 149 -21.04 -2.31 25.45
C ARG A 149 -19.69 -1.81 25.04
N LEU A 150 -19.56 -0.50 24.78
CA LEU A 150 -18.28 0.12 24.45
C LEU A 150 -17.27 -0.01 25.60
N PHE A 151 -17.73 0.24 26.84
CA PHE A 151 -16.93 0.06 28.04
C PHE A 151 -16.44 -1.39 28.17
N TYR A 152 -17.35 -2.36 27.99
CA TYR A 152 -17.01 -3.78 27.99
C TYR A 152 -15.97 -4.12 26.90
N VAL A 153 -16.15 -3.61 25.68
CA VAL A 153 -15.18 -3.82 24.61
C VAL A 153 -13.81 -3.29 24.99
N ALA A 154 -13.71 -2.10 25.59
CA ALA A 154 -12.45 -1.53 26.00
C ALA A 154 -11.77 -2.35 27.12
N LEU A 155 -12.53 -2.84 28.11
CA LEU A 155 -12.03 -3.72 29.17
C LEU A 155 -11.40 -5.01 28.62
N THR A 156 -12.06 -5.61 27.62
CA THR A 156 -11.66 -6.90 27.03
C THR A 156 -10.50 -6.78 26.04
N ARG A 157 -9.89 -5.60 25.90
CA ARG A 157 -8.69 -5.43 25.05
C ARG A 157 -7.40 -5.86 25.72
N ALA A 158 -7.41 -6.04 27.06
CA ALA A 158 -6.24 -6.49 27.80
C ALA A 158 -6.11 -8.02 27.77
N GLU A 159 -4.94 -8.51 27.36
CA GLU A 159 -4.59 -9.94 27.41
C GLU A 159 -4.07 -10.36 28.79
N LYS A 160 -3.34 -9.49 29.48
CA LYS A 160 -2.66 -9.80 30.75
C LYS A 160 -3.05 -8.85 31.87
N ASP A 161 -2.77 -7.57 31.69
CA ASP A 161 -2.92 -6.57 32.75
C ASP A 161 -3.82 -5.42 32.29
N LEU A 162 -4.76 -5.05 33.16
CA LEU A 162 -5.69 -3.95 32.96
C LEU A 162 -5.61 -2.98 34.13
N THR A 163 -5.24 -1.73 33.85
CA THR A 163 -5.25 -0.65 34.83
C THR A 163 -6.37 0.33 34.52
N LEU A 164 -7.27 0.54 35.48
CA LEU A 164 -8.39 1.47 35.37
C LEU A 164 -8.08 2.72 36.19
N SER A 165 -8.24 3.93 35.61
CA SER A 165 -7.97 5.15 36.35
C SER A 165 -9.00 6.25 36.12
N PHE A 166 -9.27 7.03 37.16
CA PHE A 166 -10.07 8.23 37.11
C PHE A 166 -9.47 9.32 38.00
N THR A 167 -9.76 10.58 37.73
CA THR A 167 -9.27 11.70 38.49
C THR A 167 -10.25 12.08 39.59
N GLN A 168 -9.75 12.42 40.79
CA GLN A 168 -10.58 12.91 41.89
C GLN A 168 -11.01 14.37 41.72
N PHE A 169 -10.25 15.14 40.97
CA PHE A 169 -10.56 16.54 40.68
C PHE A 169 -10.48 16.83 39.19
N ARG A 170 -11.32 17.75 38.75
CA ARG A 170 -11.27 18.29 37.37
C ARG A 170 -10.23 19.41 37.29
N LYS A 171 -9.91 19.83 36.08
CA LYS A 171 -8.99 20.96 35.84
C LYS A 171 -9.45 22.28 36.48
N ASP A 172 -10.75 22.45 36.74
CA ASP A 172 -11.36 23.60 37.39
C ASP A 172 -11.40 23.47 38.92
N GLY A 173 -10.76 22.42 39.48
CA GLY A 173 -10.67 22.17 40.93
C GLY A 173 -11.92 21.53 41.56
N LYS A 174 -12.97 21.24 40.79
CA LYS A 174 -14.16 20.58 41.30
C LYS A 174 -13.94 19.08 41.46
N GLU A 175 -14.54 18.48 42.44
CA GLU A 175 -14.55 17.03 42.60
C GLU A 175 -15.14 16.34 41.39
N ALA A 176 -14.56 15.22 41.02
CA ALA A 176 -14.96 14.38 39.90
C ALA A 176 -15.29 12.98 40.39
N GLU A 177 -16.43 12.48 40.02
CA GLU A 177 -16.90 11.14 40.37
C GLU A 177 -16.46 10.11 39.34
N PRO A 178 -16.25 8.84 39.75
CA PRO A 178 -16.06 7.75 38.80
C PRO A 178 -17.31 7.53 37.96
N SER A 179 -17.17 6.96 36.77
CA SER A 179 -18.31 6.58 35.95
C SER A 179 -19.15 5.48 36.61
N GLN A 180 -20.47 5.47 36.38
CA GLN A 180 -21.35 4.41 36.89
C GLN A 180 -20.85 3.01 36.54
N TYR A 181 -20.25 2.82 35.35
CA TYR A 181 -19.73 1.52 34.91
C TYR A 181 -18.54 1.05 35.75
N LEU A 182 -17.67 1.99 36.18
CA LEU A 182 -16.57 1.68 37.09
C LEU A 182 -17.08 1.42 38.51
N ALA A 183 -18.04 2.21 39.00
CA ALA A 183 -18.67 2.01 40.31
C ALA A 183 -19.36 0.65 40.42
N GLU A 184 -20.14 0.26 39.40
CA GLU A 184 -20.77 -1.07 39.33
C GLU A 184 -19.75 -2.22 39.39
N LEU A 185 -18.60 -2.08 38.73
CA LEU A 185 -17.53 -3.07 38.82
C LEU A 185 -16.92 -3.15 40.22
N GLN A 186 -16.72 -2.00 40.87
CA GLN A 186 -16.18 -1.94 42.25
C GLN A 186 -17.15 -2.54 43.27
N ASP A 187 -18.46 -2.40 43.07
CA ASP A 187 -19.47 -2.98 43.95
C ASP A 187 -19.55 -4.51 43.88
N VAL A 188 -19.26 -5.07 42.73
CA VAL A 188 -19.28 -6.52 42.47
C VAL A 188 -17.94 -7.19 42.77
N HIS A 189 -16.84 -6.49 42.54
CA HIS A 189 -15.49 -7.02 42.64
C HIS A 189 -14.63 -6.18 43.56
N ALA A 190 -13.95 -6.82 44.52
CA ALA A 190 -13.00 -6.16 45.43
C ALA A 190 -11.66 -5.94 44.68
N PHE A 191 -11.57 -4.89 43.90
CA PHE A 191 -10.31 -4.50 43.28
C PHE A 191 -9.43 -3.73 44.26
N PRO A 192 -8.09 -3.89 44.19
CA PRO A 192 -7.18 -3.00 44.92
C PRO A 192 -7.30 -1.57 44.36
N VAL A 193 -7.57 -0.61 45.24
CA VAL A 193 -7.64 0.82 44.84
C VAL A 193 -6.45 1.54 45.41
N GLU A 194 -5.63 2.10 44.56
CA GLU A 194 -4.49 2.90 44.92
C GLU A 194 -4.75 4.38 44.62
N LYS A 195 -4.45 5.25 45.57
CA LYS A 195 -4.48 6.71 45.39
C LYS A 195 -3.10 7.21 45.04
N VAL A 196 -2.91 7.64 43.81
CA VAL A 196 -1.65 8.22 43.33
C VAL A 196 -1.77 9.74 43.40
N ALA A 197 -0.88 10.37 44.20
CA ALA A 197 -0.73 11.83 44.22
C ALA A 197 0.43 12.20 43.27
N VAL A 198 0.15 12.98 42.25
CA VAL A 198 1.18 13.52 41.35
C VAL A 198 1.88 14.65 42.06
N SER A 199 3.22 14.61 42.18
CA SER A 199 4.00 15.65 42.81
C SER A 199 4.04 16.94 41.98
N ALA A 200 4.36 18.06 42.61
CA ALA A 200 4.55 19.34 41.93
C ALA A 200 5.74 19.29 40.93
N GLU A 201 6.73 18.45 41.20
CA GLU A 201 7.88 18.22 40.33
C GLU A 201 7.47 17.48 39.05
N GLU A 202 6.71 16.40 39.19
CA GLU A 202 6.18 15.66 38.03
C GLU A 202 5.22 16.50 37.17
N MET A 203 4.42 17.36 37.80
CA MET A 203 3.56 18.33 37.08
C MET A 203 4.40 19.35 36.31
N PHE A 204 5.49 19.84 36.92
CA PHE A 204 6.40 20.78 36.27
C PHE A 204 7.15 20.14 35.08
N GLU A 205 7.61 18.89 35.24
CA GLU A 205 8.22 18.12 34.14
C GLU A 205 7.25 17.91 33.00
N PHE A 206 5.99 17.56 33.29
CA PHE A 206 4.95 17.41 32.30
C PHE A 206 4.64 18.72 31.54
N ASP A 207 4.57 19.83 32.27
CA ASP A 207 4.39 21.16 31.65
C ASP A 207 5.61 21.56 30.82
N GLN A 208 6.84 21.24 31.26
CA GLN A 208 8.04 21.44 30.44
C GLN A 208 8.02 20.63 29.15
N LEU A 209 7.52 19.39 29.15
CA LEU A 209 7.37 18.57 27.97
C LEU A 209 6.40 19.19 26.96
N GLN A 210 5.36 19.93 27.42
CA GLN A 210 4.44 20.64 26.55
C GLN A 210 5.05 21.89 25.91
N PHE A 211 6.02 22.55 26.56
CA PHE A 211 6.69 23.76 26.09
C PHE A 211 8.02 23.52 25.37
N ASN A 212 8.62 22.35 25.55
CA ASN A 212 9.76 21.96 24.73
C ASN A 212 9.24 21.72 23.30
N ALA A 213 9.41 22.75 22.47
CA ALA A 213 9.37 22.53 21.03
C ALA A 213 10.34 21.38 20.76
N LEU A 214 9.78 20.23 20.39
CA LEU A 214 10.52 19.04 19.97
C LEU A 214 11.34 19.42 18.73
N ALA A 215 12.51 19.98 18.95
CA ALA A 215 13.59 20.08 18.00
C ALA A 215 14.65 19.08 18.47
N PRO A 216 15.19 18.34 17.72
CA PRO A 216 15.26 17.76 16.40
C PRO A 216 15.17 16.21 16.40
N GLU A 217 14.08 15.66 16.79
CA GLU A 217 13.86 14.18 16.74
C GLU A 217 13.44 13.67 15.34
N ILE A 218 13.54 14.50 14.34
CA ILE A 218 13.11 14.22 12.98
C ILE A 218 14.01 13.19 12.32
N GLU A 219 15.29 13.18 12.59
CA GLU A 219 16.17 12.08 12.15
C GLU A 219 15.78 10.76 12.80
N ARG A 220 15.45 10.74 14.09
CA ARG A 220 15.00 9.54 14.79
C ARG A 220 13.64 9.07 14.29
N ALA A 221 12.68 9.94 14.06
CA ALA A 221 11.36 9.56 13.53
C ALA A 221 11.47 8.96 12.13
N GLU A 222 12.32 9.47 11.25
CA GLU A 222 12.59 8.87 9.95
C GLU A 222 13.36 7.56 10.09
N GLU A 223 14.32 7.50 10.98
CA GLU A 223 15.10 6.30 11.27
C GLU A 223 14.21 5.18 11.84
N ASP A 224 13.34 5.51 12.78
CA ASP A 224 12.37 4.57 13.35
C ASP A 224 11.39 4.08 12.29
N PHE A 225 10.89 4.97 11.42
CA PHE A 225 10.02 4.61 10.30
C PHE A 225 10.71 3.64 9.35
N ILE A 226 11.95 3.93 8.92
CA ILE A 226 12.71 3.06 8.03
C ILE A 226 12.99 1.72 8.70
N THR A 227 13.39 1.70 9.96
CA THR A 227 13.62 0.48 10.74
C THR A 227 12.37 -0.39 10.77
N MET A 228 11.20 0.21 11.03
CA MET A 228 9.92 -0.49 11.01
C MET A 228 9.58 -1.05 9.63
N GLN A 229 9.81 -0.28 8.55
CA GLN A 229 9.56 -0.77 7.19
C GLN A 229 10.49 -1.94 6.84
N LEU A 230 11.77 -1.87 7.23
CA LEU A 230 12.75 -2.92 6.97
C LEU A 230 12.46 -4.20 7.78
N SER A 231 12.02 -4.09 9.02
CA SER A 231 11.68 -5.25 9.85
C SER A 231 10.53 -6.10 9.27
N LYS A 232 9.62 -5.48 8.52
CA LYS A 232 8.48 -6.14 7.84
C LYS A 232 8.75 -6.39 6.36
N PHE A 233 9.92 -6.00 5.88
CA PHE A 233 10.24 -6.07 4.45
C PHE A 233 10.48 -7.52 4.01
N VAL A 234 9.76 -7.95 2.97
CA VAL A 234 9.92 -9.23 2.30
C VAL A 234 10.18 -8.93 0.83
N MET A 235 11.31 -9.39 0.31
CA MET A 235 11.74 -9.08 -1.05
C MET A 235 10.85 -9.77 -2.09
N ASN A 236 10.49 -9.02 -3.13
CA ASN A 236 9.91 -9.54 -4.36
C ASN A 236 10.73 -9.06 -5.55
N VAL A 237 10.50 -9.62 -6.72
CA VAL A 237 11.28 -9.30 -7.92
C VAL A 237 11.19 -7.83 -8.32
N THR A 238 10.04 -7.18 -8.09
CA THR A 238 9.87 -5.75 -8.38
C THR A 238 10.75 -4.88 -7.48
N ALA A 239 10.84 -5.21 -6.20
CA ALA A 239 11.71 -4.50 -5.26
C ALA A 239 13.19 -4.72 -5.59
N LEU A 240 13.57 -5.95 -5.95
CA LEU A 240 14.92 -6.28 -6.43
C LEU A 240 15.28 -5.45 -7.68
N ASN A 241 14.39 -5.44 -8.69
CA ASN A 241 14.59 -4.67 -9.91
C ASN A 241 14.69 -3.17 -9.63
N ASN A 242 13.80 -2.62 -8.78
CA ASN A 242 13.85 -1.22 -8.40
C ASN A 242 15.18 -0.83 -7.75
N TYR A 243 15.72 -1.69 -6.86
CA TYR A 243 17.00 -1.43 -6.20
C TYR A 243 18.16 -1.49 -7.18
N LEU A 244 18.23 -2.53 -8.00
CA LEU A 244 19.30 -2.72 -9.00
C LEU A 244 19.28 -1.65 -10.11
N ASP A 245 18.10 -1.09 -10.40
CA ASP A 245 18.00 0.04 -11.33
C ASP A 245 18.44 1.34 -10.69
N CYS A 246 17.95 1.65 -9.50
CA CYS A 246 18.34 2.83 -8.71
C CYS A 246 17.98 2.64 -7.23
N PRO A 247 18.97 2.63 -6.30
CA PRO A 247 18.69 2.52 -4.87
C PRO A 247 17.76 3.62 -4.33
N LEU A 248 17.93 4.87 -4.80
CA LEU A 248 16.98 5.95 -4.50
C LEU A 248 15.56 5.67 -5.03
N GLY A 249 15.46 5.06 -6.22
CA GLY A 249 14.19 4.63 -6.78
C GLY A 249 13.51 3.59 -5.90
N PHE A 250 14.26 2.65 -5.34
CA PHE A 250 13.76 1.71 -4.35
C PHE A 250 13.27 2.41 -3.08
N TYR A 251 14.05 3.33 -2.52
CA TYR A 251 13.67 4.11 -1.34
C TYR A 251 12.31 4.79 -1.52
N TYR A 252 12.15 5.55 -2.60
CA TYR A 252 10.91 6.29 -2.84
C TYR A 252 9.71 5.40 -3.21
N LYS A 253 9.92 4.33 -3.97
CA LYS A 253 8.85 3.43 -4.42
C LYS A 253 8.44 2.40 -3.37
N ASN A 254 9.41 1.83 -2.65
CA ASN A 254 9.18 0.66 -1.80
C ASN A 254 9.09 0.98 -0.32
N LEU A 255 9.87 1.97 0.17
CA LEU A 255 9.89 2.36 1.58
C LEU A 255 8.97 3.55 1.85
N VAL A 256 9.22 4.71 1.24
CA VAL A 256 8.39 5.92 1.42
C VAL A 256 7.04 5.81 0.73
N ARG A 257 6.99 5.11 -0.40
CA ARG A 257 5.78 4.87 -1.21
C ARG A 257 5.10 6.16 -1.65
N ILE A 258 5.85 6.99 -2.36
CA ILE A 258 5.29 8.23 -2.94
C ILE A 258 4.03 7.88 -3.74
N PRO A 259 2.90 8.55 -3.45
CA PRO A 259 1.66 8.31 -4.15
C PRO A 259 1.80 8.49 -5.66
N SER A 260 1.36 7.51 -6.43
CA SER A 260 1.29 7.58 -7.89
C SER A 260 -0.01 6.95 -8.38
N GLY A 261 -0.61 7.56 -9.40
CA GLY A 261 -1.75 6.98 -10.11
C GLY A 261 -1.32 5.79 -10.96
N LYS A 262 -2.21 4.86 -11.20
CA LYS A 262 -2.00 3.85 -12.22
C LYS A 262 -2.03 4.51 -13.60
N ASN A 263 -1.08 4.17 -14.45
CA ASN A 263 -1.11 4.64 -15.83
C ASN A 263 -1.98 3.72 -16.69
N GLU A 264 -2.44 4.25 -17.81
CA GLU A 264 -3.27 3.56 -18.80
C GLU A 264 -2.73 2.17 -19.19
N ALA A 265 -1.42 2.07 -19.42
CA ALA A 265 -0.81 0.82 -19.88
C ALA A 265 -0.79 -0.25 -18.76
N ALA A 266 -0.52 0.16 -17.52
CA ALA A 266 -0.50 -0.76 -16.38
C ALA A 266 -1.91 -1.28 -16.07
N GLU A 267 -2.94 -0.43 -16.14
CA GLU A 267 -4.32 -0.84 -15.88
C GLU A 267 -4.86 -1.73 -17.01
N PHE A 268 -4.55 -1.39 -18.28
CA PHE A 268 -4.84 -2.25 -19.42
C PHE A 268 -4.19 -3.63 -19.26
N GLY A 269 -2.91 -3.68 -18.84
CA GLY A 269 -2.23 -4.93 -18.52
C GLY A 269 -2.96 -5.74 -17.47
N SER A 270 -3.41 -5.10 -16.40
CA SER A 270 -4.20 -5.76 -15.34
C SER A 270 -5.51 -6.34 -15.85
N ALA A 271 -6.19 -5.67 -16.81
CA ALA A 271 -7.41 -6.17 -17.44
C ALA A 271 -7.15 -7.43 -18.29
N ILE A 272 -6.05 -7.45 -19.03
CA ILE A 272 -5.61 -8.63 -19.81
C ILE A 272 -5.30 -9.80 -18.87
N HIS A 273 -4.52 -9.59 -17.80
CA HIS A 273 -4.22 -10.63 -16.81
C HIS A 273 -5.48 -11.18 -16.17
N TYR A 274 -6.44 -10.31 -15.81
CA TYR A 274 -7.71 -10.74 -15.23
C TYR A 274 -8.51 -11.63 -16.18
N ALA A 275 -8.63 -11.24 -17.46
CA ALA A 275 -9.36 -12.04 -18.46
C ALA A 275 -8.73 -13.41 -18.66
N VAL A 276 -7.40 -13.48 -18.75
CA VAL A 276 -6.68 -14.76 -18.92
C VAL A 276 -6.72 -15.60 -17.63
N GLU A 277 -6.65 -15.01 -16.46
CA GLU A 277 -6.88 -15.70 -15.19
C GLU A 277 -8.25 -16.37 -15.17
N LYS A 278 -9.30 -15.61 -15.52
CA LYS A 278 -10.68 -16.12 -15.55
C LYS A 278 -10.87 -17.22 -16.57
N LEU A 279 -10.22 -17.12 -17.73
CA LEU A 279 -10.22 -18.17 -18.75
C LEU A 279 -9.80 -19.53 -18.15
N PHE A 280 -8.66 -19.59 -17.48
CA PHE A 280 -8.16 -20.85 -16.89
C PHE A 280 -8.92 -21.27 -15.63
N THR A 281 -9.38 -20.33 -14.83
CA THR A 281 -10.22 -20.61 -13.65
C THR A 281 -11.53 -21.30 -14.09
N ARG A 282 -12.23 -20.71 -15.06
CA ARG A 282 -13.47 -21.28 -15.60
C ARG A 282 -13.23 -22.61 -16.31
N MET A 283 -12.11 -22.77 -17.01
CA MET A 283 -11.73 -24.05 -17.61
C MET A 283 -11.69 -25.16 -16.55
N LYS A 284 -11.06 -24.90 -15.39
CA LYS A 284 -11.00 -25.88 -14.30
C LYS A 284 -12.38 -26.16 -13.69
N GLU A 285 -13.21 -25.13 -13.50
CA GLU A 285 -14.57 -25.28 -12.99
C GLU A 285 -15.49 -26.04 -13.93
N ASN A 286 -15.22 -26.00 -15.23
CA ASN A 286 -15.99 -26.67 -16.30
C ASN A 286 -15.43 -28.05 -16.69
N GLY A 287 -14.66 -28.70 -15.84
CA GLY A 287 -14.11 -30.02 -16.14
C GLY A 287 -13.16 -30.03 -17.33
N ASP A 288 -12.16 -29.14 -17.29
CA ASP A 288 -11.10 -28.98 -18.28
C ASP A 288 -11.57 -28.57 -19.67
N ARG A 289 -12.72 -27.86 -19.75
CA ARG A 289 -13.24 -27.27 -20.98
C ARG A 289 -13.12 -25.75 -20.92
N PHE A 290 -12.41 -25.19 -21.88
CA PHE A 290 -12.29 -23.73 -22.00
C PHE A 290 -13.67 -23.10 -22.27
N PRO A 291 -13.97 -21.94 -21.65
CA PRO A 291 -15.17 -21.15 -21.98
C PRO A 291 -15.06 -20.61 -23.41
N ALA A 292 -16.19 -20.26 -24.02
CA ALA A 292 -16.20 -19.57 -25.30
C ALA A 292 -15.49 -18.22 -25.21
N LYS A 293 -14.89 -17.76 -26.29
CA LYS A 293 -14.12 -16.51 -26.34
C LYS A 293 -14.92 -15.27 -25.94
N GLU A 294 -16.21 -15.27 -26.21
CA GLU A 294 -17.13 -14.20 -25.83
C GLU A 294 -17.13 -13.98 -24.32
N VAL A 295 -17.06 -15.07 -23.54
CA VAL A 295 -17.00 -15.00 -22.07
C VAL A 295 -15.69 -14.36 -21.59
N VAL A 296 -14.58 -14.65 -22.27
CA VAL A 296 -13.27 -14.04 -21.95
C VAL A 296 -13.29 -12.53 -22.24
N ILE A 297 -13.93 -12.15 -23.34
CA ILE A 297 -14.11 -10.75 -23.71
C ILE A 297 -15.02 -10.02 -22.70
N GLU A 298 -16.08 -10.67 -22.22
CA GLU A 298 -16.95 -10.13 -21.17
C GLU A 298 -16.18 -9.90 -19.85
N ASP A 299 -15.34 -10.85 -19.45
CA ASP A 299 -14.48 -10.69 -18.26
C ASP A 299 -13.51 -9.51 -18.42
N PHE A 300 -12.90 -9.33 -19.58
CA PHE A 300 -12.07 -8.16 -19.90
C PHE A 300 -12.86 -6.85 -19.82
N LYS A 301 -14.02 -6.78 -20.50
CA LYS A 301 -14.91 -5.60 -20.47
C LYS A 301 -15.36 -5.27 -19.06
N TRP A 302 -15.70 -6.29 -18.28
CA TRP A 302 -16.09 -6.11 -16.90
C TRP A 302 -14.98 -5.44 -16.08
N TYR A 303 -13.74 -5.93 -16.23
CA TYR A 303 -12.59 -5.35 -15.51
C TYR A 303 -12.33 -3.90 -15.94
N MET A 304 -12.31 -3.65 -17.25
CA MET A 304 -12.10 -2.31 -17.79
C MET A 304 -13.16 -1.30 -17.28
N ASN A 305 -14.44 -1.71 -17.29
CA ASN A 305 -15.52 -0.85 -16.80
C ASN A 305 -15.41 -0.59 -15.30
N ARG A 306 -15.00 -1.58 -14.52
CA ARG A 306 -14.84 -1.44 -13.07
C ARG A 306 -13.68 -0.53 -12.67
N HIS A 307 -12.69 -0.38 -13.53
CA HIS A 307 -11.49 0.44 -13.31
C HIS A 307 -11.42 1.61 -14.31
N ARG A 308 -12.60 2.08 -14.73
CA ARG A 308 -12.76 3.13 -15.74
C ARG A 308 -12.06 4.44 -15.35
N GLU A 309 -11.97 4.72 -14.06
CA GLU A 309 -11.37 5.93 -13.48
C GLU A 309 -9.88 6.09 -13.79
N ASN A 310 -9.19 5.01 -14.16
CA ASN A 310 -7.76 5.03 -14.51
C ASN A 310 -7.50 5.43 -15.97
N PHE A 311 -8.55 5.71 -16.73
CA PHE A 311 -8.46 6.06 -18.16
C PHE A 311 -9.15 7.39 -18.46
N THR A 312 -8.57 8.17 -19.37
CA THR A 312 -9.33 9.22 -20.04
C THR A 312 -10.41 8.61 -20.93
N ARG A 313 -11.40 9.40 -21.35
CA ARG A 313 -12.49 8.90 -22.19
C ARG A 313 -11.98 8.29 -23.51
N GLU A 314 -11.04 8.96 -24.15
CA GLU A 314 -10.46 8.52 -25.41
C GLU A 314 -9.58 7.28 -25.23
N ALA A 315 -8.72 7.28 -24.20
CA ALA A 315 -7.88 6.15 -23.88
C ALA A 315 -8.70 4.89 -23.57
N PHE A 316 -9.79 5.05 -22.82
CA PHE A 316 -10.67 3.93 -22.48
C PHE A 316 -11.27 3.28 -23.74
N ASN A 317 -11.87 4.08 -24.64
CA ASN A 317 -12.49 3.55 -25.84
C ASN A 317 -11.46 2.85 -26.73
N ARG A 318 -10.31 3.50 -26.96
CA ARG A 318 -9.20 2.93 -27.74
C ARG A 318 -8.71 1.61 -27.14
N ARG A 319 -8.50 1.54 -25.81
CA ARG A 319 -8.02 0.34 -25.13
C ARG A 319 -9.07 -0.76 -25.07
N MET A 320 -10.35 -0.40 -24.98
CA MET A 320 -11.45 -1.36 -25.01
C MET A 320 -11.48 -2.08 -26.37
N GLU A 321 -11.51 -1.34 -27.49
CA GLU A 321 -11.52 -1.89 -28.84
C GLU A 321 -10.26 -2.73 -29.11
N TYR A 322 -9.09 -2.18 -28.77
CA TYR A 322 -7.81 -2.87 -28.96
C TYR A 322 -7.73 -4.17 -28.14
N GLY A 323 -8.18 -4.16 -26.91
CA GLY A 323 -8.17 -5.34 -26.04
C GLY A 323 -9.12 -6.43 -26.52
N GLU A 324 -10.31 -6.07 -27.01
CA GLU A 324 -11.25 -7.01 -27.62
C GLU A 324 -10.65 -7.70 -28.86
N GLU A 325 -10.07 -6.93 -29.76
CA GLU A 325 -9.41 -7.48 -30.96
C GLU A 325 -8.24 -8.38 -30.55
N THR A 326 -7.40 -7.92 -29.66
CA THR A 326 -6.21 -8.63 -29.19
C THR A 326 -6.57 -9.97 -28.54
N LEU A 327 -7.52 -9.98 -27.62
CA LEU A 327 -7.93 -11.20 -26.91
C LEU A 327 -8.66 -12.19 -27.83
N ASN A 328 -9.49 -11.71 -28.76
CA ASN A 328 -10.13 -12.58 -29.76
C ASN A 328 -9.09 -13.34 -30.58
N ASN A 329 -8.13 -12.62 -31.16
CA ASN A 329 -7.08 -13.21 -31.99
C ASN A 329 -6.12 -14.10 -31.17
N TYR A 330 -5.79 -13.70 -29.93
CA TYR A 330 -4.97 -14.47 -29.02
C TYR A 330 -5.64 -15.80 -28.65
N TYR A 331 -6.93 -15.77 -28.32
CA TYR A 331 -7.73 -16.97 -28.04
C TYR A 331 -7.73 -17.93 -29.22
N ASP A 332 -8.10 -17.45 -30.44
CA ASP A 332 -8.15 -18.26 -31.64
C ASP A 332 -6.78 -18.86 -32.01
N THR A 333 -5.68 -18.17 -31.66
CA THR A 333 -4.32 -18.65 -31.93
C THR A 333 -3.90 -19.80 -31.01
N TYR A 334 -4.34 -19.79 -29.75
CA TYR A 334 -3.75 -20.67 -28.73
C TYR A 334 -4.73 -21.66 -28.08
N ILE A 335 -6.04 -21.60 -28.36
CA ILE A 335 -7.05 -22.43 -27.67
C ILE A 335 -6.74 -23.93 -27.70
N ASP A 336 -6.23 -24.45 -28.82
CA ASP A 336 -5.89 -25.86 -28.98
C ASP A 336 -4.53 -26.25 -28.43
N GLN A 337 -3.71 -25.25 -28.01
CA GLN A 337 -2.33 -25.44 -27.58
C GLN A 337 -2.16 -25.29 -26.08
N TRP A 338 -3.14 -24.72 -25.39
CA TRP A 338 -3.02 -24.45 -23.94
C TRP A 338 -2.98 -25.73 -23.11
N ASN A 339 -2.02 -25.77 -22.20
CA ASN A 339 -1.98 -26.80 -21.17
C ASN A 339 -3.15 -26.63 -20.19
N LYS A 340 -3.81 -27.74 -19.85
CA LYS A 340 -4.95 -27.77 -18.92
C LYS A 340 -4.54 -28.13 -17.48
N ILE A 341 -3.36 -28.73 -17.33
CA ILE A 341 -2.81 -29.08 -16.01
C ILE A 341 -2.07 -27.87 -15.45
N VAL A 342 -2.82 -26.95 -14.86
CA VAL A 342 -2.29 -25.64 -14.45
C VAL A 342 -2.75 -25.24 -13.05
N LEU A 343 -1.96 -24.36 -12.41
CA LEU A 343 -2.37 -23.51 -11.30
C LEU A 343 -2.23 -22.05 -11.73
N VAL A 344 -3.29 -21.24 -11.51
CA VAL A 344 -3.31 -19.81 -11.85
C VAL A 344 -3.24 -18.96 -10.59
N GLU A 345 -2.73 -17.75 -10.72
CA GLU A 345 -2.69 -16.70 -9.68
C GLU A 345 -2.10 -17.20 -8.36
N ARG A 346 -0.96 -17.89 -8.45
CA ARG A 346 -0.35 -18.50 -7.27
C ARG A 346 0.47 -17.48 -6.47
N ASN A 347 -0.03 -17.15 -5.30
CA ASN A 347 0.70 -16.31 -4.35
C ASN A 347 1.61 -17.20 -3.48
N ILE A 348 2.93 -17.05 -3.64
CA ILE A 348 3.94 -17.76 -2.86
C ILE A 348 4.50 -16.79 -1.81
N ARG A 349 4.45 -17.19 -0.56
CA ARG A 349 4.92 -16.44 0.60
C ARG A 349 5.75 -17.33 1.51
N ASN A 350 6.47 -16.72 2.45
CA ASN A 350 7.27 -17.44 3.46
C ASN A 350 8.35 -18.35 2.86
N VAL A 351 8.93 -17.93 1.75
CA VAL A 351 10.10 -18.57 1.14
C VAL A 351 11.35 -17.89 1.67
N VAL A 352 12.35 -18.67 2.08
CA VAL A 352 13.64 -18.14 2.51
C VAL A 352 14.73 -18.74 1.64
N VAL A 353 15.53 -17.91 1.01
CA VAL A 353 16.69 -18.31 0.20
C VAL A 353 17.91 -17.58 0.75
N ASP A 354 18.91 -18.34 1.21
CA ASP A 354 20.14 -17.80 1.82
C ASP A 354 19.89 -16.77 2.95
N GLY A 355 18.86 -17.03 3.76
CA GLY A 355 18.47 -16.12 4.85
C GLY A 355 17.59 -14.93 4.42
N VAL A 356 17.33 -14.77 3.12
CA VAL A 356 16.50 -13.67 2.60
C VAL A 356 15.04 -14.11 2.47
N PRO A 357 14.09 -13.41 3.12
CA PRO A 357 12.67 -13.70 2.97
C PRO A 357 12.15 -13.20 1.61
N LEU A 358 11.56 -14.11 0.85
CA LEU A 358 11.05 -13.87 -0.49
C LEU A 358 9.53 -14.07 -0.58
N LYS A 359 8.90 -13.32 -1.47
CA LYS A 359 7.50 -13.49 -1.87
C LYS A 359 7.30 -13.17 -3.35
N GLY A 360 6.26 -13.75 -3.93
CA GLY A 360 5.89 -13.43 -5.31
C GLY A 360 4.52 -13.97 -5.66
N LYS A 361 3.93 -13.38 -6.70
CA LYS A 361 2.70 -13.82 -7.33
C LYS A 361 3.05 -14.27 -8.73
N LEU A 362 2.61 -15.47 -9.08
CA LEU A 362 2.86 -16.09 -10.38
C LEU A 362 1.53 -16.20 -11.12
N ASP A 363 1.51 -15.81 -12.37
CA ASP A 363 0.27 -15.79 -13.17
C ASP A 363 -0.22 -17.22 -13.44
N LYS A 364 0.68 -18.10 -13.92
CA LYS A 364 0.32 -19.49 -14.20
C LYS A 364 1.52 -20.43 -14.02
N LEU A 365 1.26 -21.60 -13.46
CA LEU A 365 2.18 -22.75 -13.43
C LEU A 365 1.58 -23.87 -14.30
N GLU A 366 2.34 -24.38 -15.24
CA GLU A 366 1.98 -25.51 -16.10
C GLU A 366 2.78 -26.74 -15.66
N PHE A 367 2.11 -27.88 -15.53
CA PHE A 367 2.71 -29.10 -14.98
C PHE A 367 2.83 -30.20 -16.02
N ASN A 368 3.98 -30.86 -15.97
CA ASN A 368 4.24 -32.16 -16.55
C ASN A 368 4.84 -33.07 -15.46
N GLY A 369 3.97 -33.75 -14.71
CA GLY A 369 4.38 -34.43 -13.49
C GLY A 369 4.91 -33.48 -12.42
N ARG A 370 6.21 -33.60 -12.07
CA ARG A 370 6.91 -32.69 -11.13
C ARG A 370 7.59 -31.53 -11.82
N GLU A 371 7.72 -31.58 -13.13
CA GLU A 371 8.30 -30.49 -13.91
C GLU A 371 7.29 -29.37 -14.09
N VAL A 372 7.78 -28.15 -13.88
CA VAL A 372 6.96 -26.92 -13.93
C VAL A 372 7.52 -25.98 -14.97
N ASN A 373 6.65 -25.50 -15.88
CA ASN A 373 6.87 -24.32 -16.68
C ASN A 373 6.12 -23.14 -16.02
N VAL A 374 6.82 -22.10 -15.62
CA VAL A 374 6.20 -20.88 -15.09
C VAL A 374 5.82 -19.99 -16.27
N VAL A 375 4.56 -19.59 -16.36
CA VAL A 375 4.10 -18.69 -17.42
C VAL A 375 3.73 -17.35 -16.81
N ASP A 376 4.27 -16.29 -17.40
CA ASP A 376 4.01 -14.89 -17.03
C ASP A 376 3.51 -14.14 -18.25
N TYR A 377 2.30 -13.57 -18.14
CA TYR A 377 1.67 -12.86 -19.23
C TYR A 377 2.19 -11.43 -19.34
N LYS A 378 2.43 -10.99 -20.57
CA LYS A 378 2.88 -9.62 -20.85
C LYS A 378 1.92 -8.95 -21.83
N SER A 379 1.36 -7.83 -21.39
CA SER A 379 0.48 -7.00 -22.22
C SER A 379 1.24 -6.06 -23.17
N GLY A 380 2.57 -6.05 -23.14
CA GLY A 380 3.38 -5.22 -24.02
C GLY A 380 3.91 -6.00 -25.24
N ASN A 381 4.34 -5.24 -26.26
CA ASN A 381 4.91 -5.82 -27.46
C ASN A 381 6.32 -6.39 -27.20
N ILE A 382 6.58 -7.61 -27.68
CA ILE A 382 7.84 -8.31 -27.54
C ILE A 382 9.04 -7.53 -28.15
N ASP A 383 8.80 -6.75 -29.21
CA ASP A 383 9.86 -5.99 -29.84
C ASP A 383 10.53 -4.98 -28.91
N ASN A 384 9.78 -4.49 -27.93
CA ASN A 384 10.25 -3.58 -26.87
C ASN A 384 10.80 -4.32 -25.63
N ALA A 385 10.75 -5.65 -25.62
CA ALA A 385 11.12 -6.45 -24.46
C ALA A 385 12.42 -7.23 -24.65
N LYS A 386 13.06 -7.16 -25.82
CA LYS A 386 14.24 -7.99 -26.16
C LYS A 386 15.38 -7.86 -25.15
N SER A 387 15.77 -6.64 -24.85
CA SER A 387 16.86 -6.39 -23.86
C SER A 387 16.48 -6.81 -22.44
N LYS A 388 15.20 -6.81 -22.10
CA LYS A 388 14.72 -7.26 -20.77
C LYS A 388 14.80 -8.78 -20.59
N LEU A 389 14.91 -9.53 -21.68
CA LEU A 389 14.98 -11.00 -21.70
C LEU A 389 16.40 -11.54 -21.69
N GLU A 390 17.41 -10.68 -21.84
CA GLU A 390 18.81 -11.07 -21.96
C GLU A 390 19.46 -11.31 -20.58
N PRO A 391 20.31 -12.34 -20.45
CA PRO A 391 21.13 -12.53 -19.26
C PRO A 391 22.17 -11.39 -19.14
N PRO A 392 22.92 -11.33 -18.01
CA PRO A 392 23.99 -10.36 -17.83
C PRO A 392 24.97 -10.30 -19.00
N ASN A 393 25.29 -9.08 -19.41
CA ASN A 393 26.24 -8.80 -20.48
C ASN A 393 26.94 -7.45 -20.23
N ASP A 394 27.91 -7.07 -21.04
CA ASP A 394 28.70 -5.84 -20.85
C ASP A 394 27.86 -4.56 -20.79
N LYS A 395 26.69 -4.52 -21.46
CA LYS A 395 25.78 -3.37 -21.46
C LYS A 395 24.78 -3.40 -20.28
N GLN A 396 24.49 -4.57 -19.81
CA GLN A 396 23.55 -4.82 -18.70
C GLN A 396 24.16 -5.82 -17.71
N PRO A 397 25.10 -5.38 -16.84
CA PRO A 397 25.81 -6.27 -15.93
C PRO A 397 24.90 -7.06 -14.99
N ASN A 398 23.74 -6.52 -14.67
CA ASN A 398 22.73 -7.16 -13.82
C ASN A 398 21.75 -8.05 -14.61
N GLY A 399 21.85 -8.08 -15.95
CA GLY A 399 20.85 -8.73 -16.81
C GLY A 399 19.55 -7.95 -16.92
N GLY A 400 18.66 -8.40 -17.79
CA GLY A 400 17.36 -7.77 -18.03
C GLY A 400 16.33 -8.15 -16.96
N ASP A 401 15.34 -7.29 -16.76
CA ASP A 401 14.31 -7.44 -15.72
C ASP A 401 13.47 -8.72 -15.88
N TYR A 402 13.13 -9.10 -17.11
CA TYR A 402 12.37 -10.31 -17.36
C TYR A 402 13.22 -11.56 -17.18
N TRP A 403 14.47 -11.55 -17.63
CA TRP A 403 15.38 -12.65 -17.35
C TRP A 403 15.52 -12.87 -15.83
N ARG A 404 15.75 -11.80 -15.08
CA ARG A 404 15.83 -11.88 -13.60
C ARG A 404 14.52 -12.36 -12.98
N GLN A 405 13.39 -11.89 -13.50
CA GLN A 405 12.05 -12.32 -13.05
C GLN A 405 11.87 -13.83 -13.26
N ALA A 406 12.32 -14.37 -14.41
CA ALA A 406 12.25 -15.80 -14.70
C ALA A 406 13.01 -16.64 -13.68
N VAL A 407 14.25 -16.23 -13.40
CA VAL A 407 15.11 -16.93 -12.43
C VAL A 407 14.59 -16.78 -11.00
N PHE A 408 14.11 -15.60 -10.64
CA PHE A 408 13.50 -15.36 -9.34
C PHE A 408 12.26 -16.23 -9.10
N TYR A 409 11.45 -16.47 -10.12
CA TYR A 409 10.30 -17.38 -10.04
C TYR A 409 10.74 -18.82 -9.81
N LYS A 410 11.83 -19.27 -10.43
CA LYS A 410 12.42 -20.58 -10.13
C LYS A 410 12.83 -20.69 -8.67
N LEU A 411 13.52 -19.68 -8.14
CA LEU A 411 13.91 -19.64 -6.72
C LEU A 411 12.68 -19.71 -5.80
N LEU A 412 11.61 -19.00 -6.12
CA LEU A 412 10.37 -19.03 -5.32
C LEU A 412 9.71 -20.41 -5.34
N VAL A 413 9.56 -21.02 -6.50
CA VAL A 413 8.82 -22.28 -6.66
C VAL A 413 9.57 -23.45 -6.03
N GLU A 414 10.87 -23.54 -6.26
CA GLU A 414 11.70 -24.67 -5.81
C GLU A 414 12.01 -24.61 -4.30
N ASN A 415 11.98 -23.42 -3.69
CA ASN A 415 12.18 -23.26 -2.24
C ASN A 415 10.86 -23.08 -1.46
N ALA A 416 9.70 -23.20 -2.12
CA ALA A 416 8.42 -23.17 -1.43
C ALA A 416 8.23 -24.43 -0.59
N ALA A 417 8.07 -24.26 0.72
CA ALA A 417 7.79 -25.38 1.63
C ALA A 417 6.56 -26.17 1.16
N GLN A 418 6.67 -27.49 1.16
CA GLN A 418 5.62 -28.50 0.87
C GLN A 418 5.50 -29.01 -0.58
N LYS A 419 6.33 -28.63 -1.55
CA LYS A 419 6.17 -29.13 -2.93
C LYS A 419 7.51 -29.45 -3.57
N ASP A 420 7.65 -30.69 -4.02
CA ASP A 420 8.81 -31.21 -4.72
C ASP A 420 8.63 -30.93 -6.24
N TRP A 421 8.66 -29.65 -6.59
CA TRP A 421 8.54 -29.17 -7.96
C TRP A 421 9.90 -28.71 -8.50
N THR A 422 10.18 -29.05 -9.74
CA THR A 422 11.38 -28.61 -10.45
C THR A 422 10.99 -27.67 -11.59
N VAL A 423 11.44 -26.44 -11.54
CA VAL A 423 11.19 -25.46 -12.60
C VAL A 423 12.17 -25.69 -13.73
N VAL A 424 11.65 -26.18 -14.86
CA VAL A 424 12.45 -26.45 -16.07
C VAL A 424 12.60 -25.22 -16.95
N SER A 425 11.62 -24.30 -16.88
CA SER A 425 11.62 -23.07 -17.68
C SER A 425 10.63 -22.03 -17.13
N THR A 426 10.84 -20.79 -17.56
CA THR A 426 9.85 -19.73 -17.45
C THR A 426 9.53 -19.24 -18.86
N GLU A 427 8.24 -19.05 -19.15
CA GLU A 427 7.74 -18.60 -20.45
C GLU A 427 7.06 -17.23 -20.28
N PHE A 428 7.54 -16.24 -21.03
CA PHE A 428 6.85 -14.97 -21.18
C PHE A 428 5.91 -15.06 -22.39
N ASP A 429 4.61 -15.01 -22.09
CA ASP A 429 3.54 -15.10 -23.07
C ASP A 429 3.03 -13.70 -23.40
N PHE A 430 3.39 -13.20 -24.60
CA PHE A 430 3.03 -11.85 -25.04
C PHE A 430 1.63 -11.88 -25.65
N VAL A 431 0.68 -11.34 -24.93
CA VAL A 431 -0.73 -11.29 -25.36
C VAL A 431 -0.96 -10.27 -26.47
N GLU A 432 -0.09 -9.27 -26.60
CA GLU A 432 -0.09 -8.37 -27.75
C GLU A 432 0.78 -8.92 -28.89
N PRO A 433 0.34 -8.81 -30.16
CA PRO A 433 1.12 -9.29 -31.30
C PRO A 433 2.35 -8.41 -31.55
N ASP A 434 3.38 -8.98 -32.20
CA ASP A 434 4.53 -8.25 -32.70
C ASP A 434 4.16 -7.33 -33.88
N LYS A 435 5.13 -6.56 -34.39
CA LYS A 435 4.93 -5.68 -35.56
C LYS A 435 4.48 -6.43 -36.85
N ASN A 436 4.67 -7.74 -36.91
CA ASN A 436 4.24 -8.60 -38.00
C ASN A 436 2.88 -9.27 -37.70
N LYS A 437 2.14 -8.79 -36.67
CA LYS A 437 0.86 -9.33 -36.22
C LYS A 437 0.91 -10.80 -35.78
N LYS A 438 2.08 -11.27 -35.30
CA LYS A 438 2.27 -12.62 -34.76
C LYS A 438 2.37 -12.57 -33.24
N TYR A 439 1.65 -13.47 -32.57
CA TYR A 439 1.76 -13.71 -31.14
C TYR A 439 3.03 -14.48 -30.84
N GLN A 440 3.74 -14.08 -29.81
CA GLN A 440 5.05 -14.62 -29.48
C GLN A 440 5.09 -15.11 -28.04
N LYS A 441 5.70 -16.27 -27.84
CA LYS A 441 6.06 -16.77 -26.52
C LYS A 441 7.58 -16.87 -26.43
N ARG A 442 8.14 -16.47 -25.31
CA ARG A 442 9.59 -16.55 -25.06
C ARG A 442 9.88 -17.40 -23.85
N LYS A 443 10.35 -18.60 -24.13
CA LYS A 443 10.73 -19.57 -23.12
C LYS A 443 12.20 -19.37 -22.75
N ILE A 444 12.47 -19.18 -21.47
CA ILE A 444 13.81 -19.09 -20.88
C ILE A 444 14.07 -20.40 -20.15
N VAL A 445 15.07 -21.13 -20.60
CA VAL A 445 15.61 -22.29 -19.89
C VAL A 445 16.67 -21.77 -18.93
N ILE A 446 16.46 -21.98 -17.66
CA ILE A 446 17.27 -21.38 -16.59
C ILE A 446 18.42 -22.35 -16.25
N SER A 447 19.63 -21.91 -16.47
CA SER A 447 20.83 -22.67 -16.10
C SER A 447 21.16 -22.57 -14.60
N PRO A 448 21.98 -23.47 -14.06
CA PRO A 448 22.50 -23.34 -12.69
C PRO A 448 23.29 -22.03 -12.47
N ALA A 449 24.01 -21.56 -13.50
CA ALA A 449 24.74 -20.30 -13.44
C ALA A 449 23.81 -19.08 -13.34
N ASP A 450 22.68 -19.09 -14.08
CA ASP A 450 21.65 -18.05 -13.95
C ASP A 450 21.08 -18.02 -12.55
N THR A 451 20.78 -19.21 -12.01
CA THR A 451 20.23 -19.35 -10.65
C THR A 451 21.20 -18.78 -9.61
N GLU A 452 22.48 -19.12 -9.71
CA GLU A 452 23.51 -18.60 -8.79
C GLU A 452 23.67 -17.09 -8.91
N THR A 453 23.67 -16.56 -10.13
CA THR A 453 23.75 -15.10 -10.36
C THR A 453 22.61 -14.35 -9.66
N VAL A 454 21.39 -14.80 -9.82
CA VAL A 454 20.23 -14.11 -9.18
C VAL A 454 20.19 -14.35 -7.67
N ARG A 455 20.65 -15.50 -7.17
CA ARG A 455 20.83 -15.72 -5.73
C ARG A 455 21.78 -14.69 -5.13
N GLN A 456 22.92 -14.47 -5.78
CA GLN A 456 23.91 -13.47 -5.36
C GLN A 456 23.31 -12.04 -5.43
N GLN A 457 22.56 -11.71 -6.48
CA GLN A 457 21.87 -10.42 -6.57
C GLN A 457 20.87 -10.25 -5.43
N VAL A 458 20.07 -11.26 -5.10
CA VAL A 458 19.11 -11.26 -3.98
C VAL A 458 19.85 -11.05 -2.65
N ALA A 459 20.88 -11.84 -2.37
CA ALA A 459 21.62 -11.78 -1.12
C ALA A 459 22.36 -10.44 -0.95
N SER A 460 23.08 -9.98 -1.97
CA SER A 460 23.82 -8.70 -1.91
C SER A 460 22.86 -7.50 -1.80
N THR A 461 21.75 -7.51 -2.55
CA THR A 461 20.76 -6.44 -2.46
C THR A 461 20.07 -6.43 -1.09
N TRP A 462 19.78 -7.60 -0.53
CA TRP A 462 19.20 -7.70 0.81
C TRP A 462 20.13 -7.09 1.86
N THR A 463 21.42 -7.46 1.86
CA THR A 463 22.41 -6.89 2.77
C THR A 463 22.47 -5.38 2.64
N LYS A 464 22.61 -4.85 1.43
CA LYS A 464 22.64 -3.41 1.18
C LYS A 464 21.37 -2.69 1.65
N ILE A 465 20.19 -3.30 1.48
CA ILE A 465 18.94 -2.74 1.97
C ILE A 465 18.91 -2.73 3.51
N GLN A 466 19.38 -3.79 4.18
CA GLN A 466 19.44 -3.84 5.64
C GLN A 466 20.48 -2.85 6.19
N ASP A 467 21.61 -2.67 5.49
CA ASP A 467 22.66 -1.69 5.82
C ASP A 467 22.27 -0.25 5.39
N ARG A 468 21.05 -0.06 4.89
CA ARG A 468 20.47 1.24 4.48
C ARG A 468 21.21 1.92 3.33
N GLU A 469 21.88 1.18 2.46
CA GLU A 469 22.55 1.68 1.26
C GLU A 469 21.55 2.03 0.14
N PHE A 470 20.55 2.86 0.40
CA PHE A 470 19.56 3.27 -0.60
C PHE A 470 19.39 4.80 -0.70
N TYR A 471 20.22 5.57 -0.02
CA TYR A 471 20.18 7.03 -0.07
C TYR A 471 21.00 7.61 -1.22
N THR A 472 21.84 6.80 -1.88
CA THR A 472 22.65 7.19 -3.02
C THR A 472 21.98 6.82 -4.34
N GLY A 473 22.02 7.72 -5.33
CA GLY A 473 21.47 7.50 -6.67
C GLY A 473 22.33 6.58 -7.53
N CYS A 474 21.76 6.13 -8.66
CA CYS A 474 22.48 5.30 -9.63
C CYS A 474 23.41 6.11 -10.56
N GLY A 475 23.37 7.44 -10.55
CA GLY A 475 24.19 8.33 -11.39
C GLY A 475 23.81 8.39 -12.86
N LYS A 476 22.83 7.62 -13.33
CA LYS A 476 22.38 7.65 -14.74
C LYS A 476 21.71 8.98 -15.07
N GLU A 477 22.08 9.61 -16.19
CA GLU A 477 21.51 10.90 -16.62
C GLU A 477 19.99 10.88 -16.80
N GLU A 478 19.45 9.77 -17.31
CA GLU A 478 18.00 9.62 -17.54
C GLU A 478 17.25 9.09 -16.31
N CYS A 479 17.91 8.89 -15.17
CA CYS A 479 17.23 8.37 -13.98
C CYS A 479 16.29 9.41 -13.39
N HIS A 480 15.00 9.11 -13.42
CA HIS A 480 13.94 9.97 -12.87
C HIS A 480 14.21 10.38 -11.42
N TRP A 481 14.63 9.45 -10.56
CA TRP A 481 14.83 9.72 -9.13
C TRP A 481 16.11 10.50 -8.84
N CYS A 482 17.19 10.25 -9.60
CA CYS A 482 18.39 11.06 -9.49
C CYS A 482 18.13 12.51 -9.94
N ASN A 483 17.40 12.70 -11.05
CA ASN A 483 17.05 14.02 -11.54
C ASN A 483 16.05 14.73 -10.60
N PHE A 484 15.09 14.01 -10.04
CA PHE A 484 14.18 14.55 -9.03
C PHE A 484 14.94 15.17 -7.83
N ILE A 485 15.99 14.51 -7.34
CA ILE A 485 16.80 15.02 -6.24
C ILE A 485 17.60 16.26 -6.67
N LYS A 486 18.26 16.20 -7.83
CA LYS A 486 19.05 17.33 -8.35
C LYS A 486 18.19 18.56 -8.60
N ASP A 487 17.05 18.38 -9.27
CA ASP A 487 16.14 19.47 -9.65
C ASP A 487 15.49 20.17 -8.45
N ASN A 488 15.40 19.48 -7.31
CA ASN A 488 14.72 19.98 -6.11
C ASN A 488 15.71 20.29 -4.95
N ASN A 489 17.01 20.26 -5.16
CA ASN A 489 18.04 20.47 -4.13
C ASN A 489 17.81 19.62 -2.86
N LEU A 490 17.45 18.35 -3.03
CA LEU A 490 17.19 17.42 -1.93
C LEU A 490 18.46 16.64 -1.50
N ALA A 491 19.60 17.01 -2.01
CA ALA A 491 20.87 16.29 -1.81
C ALA A 491 21.48 16.54 -0.42
N ILE A 492 20.87 15.95 0.63
CA ILE A 492 21.41 16.04 1.99
C ILE A 492 22.79 15.35 2.07
N ALA A 493 22.97 14.25 1.36
CA ALA A 493 24.24 13.52 1.32
C ALA A 493 25.36 14.22 0.52
N LEU A 494 25.04 15.21 -0.32
CA LEU A 494 26.06 16.00 -1.02
C LEU A 494 26.62 17.14 -0.15
N HIS A 495 25.88 17.63 0.81
CA HIS A 495 26.36 18.64 1.77
C HIS A 495 27.43 18.09 2.73
N GLU A 496 27.25 16.83 3.18
CA GLU A 496 28.26 16.20 4.06
C GLU A 496 29.56 15.86 3.31
N LEU A 497 29.51 15.64 2.00
CA LEU A 497 30.71 15.39 1.18
C LEU A 497 31.46 16.67 0.82
N GLU A 498 30.76 17.80 0.65
CA GLU A 498 31.40 19.11 0.41
C GLU A 498 32.07 19.66 1.70
N GLU A 499 31.46 19.46 2.88
CA GLU A 499 32.06 19.86 4.15
C GLU A 499 33.28 18.99 4.52
N ALA A 500 33.35 17.72 4.09
CA ALA A 500 34.47 16.84 4.33
C ALA A 500 35.67 17.09 3.34
N GLU A 501 35.44 17.80 2.26
CA GLU A 501 36.51 18.21 1.32
C GLU A 501 37.06 19.62 1.61
N GLU A 502 36.40 20.42 2.48
CA GLU A 502 36.88 21.74 2.93
C GLU A 502 37.61 21.71 4.30
N GLU A 503 37.69 20.59 5.04
CA GLU A 503 38.53 20.37 6.21
C GLU A 503 39.82 19.58 5.85
#